data_8a2d320a4557dab4b225c1bc13b000ad
#
_entry.id   8a2d320a4557dab4b225c1bc13b000ad
#
_cell.length_a   1.000
_cell.length_b   1.000
_cell.length_c   1.000
_cell.angle_alpha   90.00
_cell.angle_beta   90.00
_cell.angle_gamma   90.00
#
_symmetry.space_group_name_H-M   'P 1'
#
loop_
_entity.id
_entity.type
_entity.pdbx_description
1 polymer ?
#
loop_
_entity_poly.entity_id
_entity_poly.type
_entity_poly.pdbx_seq_one_letter_code
_entity_poly.pdbx_strand_id
1 'polypeptide(L)'
;MNLKKFVRSISDYPKKGILFRDITSLIEDPKAFSYALKKMHKISKKIKHNKIAGIESRGFIFASALAYLNKKSLVLIRKKNKLPGKKISQKFNLEYGTDTIEVHKSSLNKNDKVIVIDDLIATGGTAIASAKLVEKCKANVVAFIFLIDLFDLYGNKKLRSRNYKTFKLIDFSGH
;
A
#
# COMPACT_ATOMS: atom_id res chain seq x y z
N MET A 1 4.35 -21.93 1.60
CA MET A 1 5.14 -21.24 2.65
C MET A 1 4.19 -20.44 3.51
N ASN A 2 4.33 -20.48 4.83
CA ASN A 2 3.57 -19.65 5.77
C ASN A 2 4.32 -18.35 6.06
N LEU A 3 3.91 -17.27 5.40
CA LEU A 3 4.55 -15.94 5.54
C LEU A 3 4.41 -15.33 6.95
N LYS A 4 3.40 -15.73 7.74
CA LYS A 4 3.21 -15.21 9.11
C LYS A 4 4.43 -15.46 10.00
N LYS A 5 5.16 -16.57 9.78
CA LYS A 5 6.35 -16.93 10.55
C LYS A 5 7.53 -15.96 10.34
N PHE A 6 7.48 -15.15 9.27
CA PHE A 6 8.51 -14.17 8.91
C PHE A 6 8.13 -12.73 9.28
N VAL A 7 7.01 -12.53 10.00
CA VAL A 7 6.59 -11.22 10.51
C VAL A 7 6.72 -11.24 12.02
N ARG A 8 7.56 -10.35 12.55
CA ARG A 8 7.73 -10.18 14.00
C ARG A 8 6.64 -9.30 14.56
N SER A 9 6.17 -9.61 15.77
CA SER A 9 5.24 -8.78 16.53
C SER A 9 5.99 -8.11 17.66
N ILE A 10 6.03 -6.78 17.67
CA ILE A 10 6.72 -5.96 18.66
C ILE A 10 5.68 -5.17 19.43
N SER A 11 5.52 -5.47 20.71
CA SER A 11 4.59 -4.78 21.58
C SER A 11 5.06 -3.36 21.91
N ASP A 12 4.11 -2.46 22.14
CA ASP A 12 4.34 -1.10 22.61
C ASP A 12 5.24 -0.23 21.70
N TYR A 13 5.21 -0.46 20.38
CA TYR A 13 5.95 0.33 19.39
C TYR A 13 5.03 0.94 18.33
N PRO A 14 5.19 2.24 17.96
CA PRO A 14 6.08 3.27 18.55
C PRO A 14 5.53 3.87 19.85
N LYS A 15 4.37 3.41 20.33
CA LYS A 15 3.70 3.87 21.55
C LYS A 15 3.09 2.69 22.28
N LYS A 16 2.95 2.81 23.60
CA LYS A 16 2.26 1.82 24.45
C LYS A 16 0.87 1.47 23.89
N GLY A 17 0.54 0.19 23.87
CA GLY A 17 -0.72 -0.35 23.36
C GLY A 17 -0.75 -0.61 21.84
N ILE A 18 0.33 -0.29 21.09
CA ILE A 18 0.41 -0.59 19.66
C ILE A 18 1.22 -1.88 19.47
N LEU A 19 0.64 -2.84 18.74
CA LEU A 19 1.33 -4.06 18.34
C LEU A 19 1.85 -3.89 16.91
N PHE A 20 3.14 -3.57 16.81
CA PHE A 20 3.80 -3.32 15.52
C PHE A 20 4.12 -4.63 14.80
N ARG A 21 3.73 -4.73 13.52
CA ARG A 21 4.06 -5.87 12.65
C ARG A 21 5.30 -5.51 11.83
N ASP A 22 6.44 -6.04 12.27
CA ASP A 22 7.72 -5.82 11.60
C ASP A 22 7.91 -6.85 10.47
N ILE A 23 8.05 -6.35 9.26
CA ILE A 23 8.25 -7.14 8.04
C ILE A 23 9.72 -7.27 7.65
N THR A 24 10.65 -6.70 8.45
CA THR A 24 12.08 -6.69 8.11
C THR A 24 12.60 -8.11 7.91
N SER A 25 12.30 -9.02 8.81
CA SER A 25 12.71 -10.43 8.68
C SER A 25 12.11 -11.15 7.46
N LEU A 26 10.93 -10.71 6.99
CA LEU A 26 10.37 -11.23 5.74
C LEU A 26 11.15 -10.72 4.52
N ILE A 27 11.56 -9.46 4.54
CA ILE A 27 12.31 -8.83 3.43
C ILE A 27 13.74 -9.37 3.38
N GLU A 28 14.37 -9.60 4.53
CA GLU A 28 15.73 -10.13 4.66
C GLU A 28 15.84 -11.60 4.28
N ASP A 29 14.77 -12.38 4.36
CA ASP A 29 14.75 -13.78 3.89
C ASP A 29 14.43 -13.84 2.39
N PRO A 30 15.40 -14.24 1.52
CA PRO A 30 15.20 -14.22 0.08
C PRO A 30 14.11 -15.16 -0.41
N LYS A 31 13.84 -16.26 0.30
CA LYS A 31 12.79 -17.23 -0.05
C LYS A 31 11.41 -16.68 0.31
N ALA A 32 11.26 -16.08 1.51
CA ALA A 32 10.00 -15.50 1.97
C ALA A 32 9.64 -14.26 1.12
N PHE A 33 10.60 -13.37 0.88
CA PHE A 33 10.39 -12.18 0.07
C PHE A 33 10.01 -12.55 -1.38
N SER A 34 10.78 -13.44 -2.02
CA SER A 34 10.45 -13.95 -3.37
C SER A 34 9.07 -14.58 -3.42
N TYR A 35 8.69 -15.36 -2.40
CA TYR A 35 7.36 -15.99 -2.35
C TYR A 35 6.24 -14.94 -2.22
N ALA A 36 6.40 -13.92 -1.38
CA ALA A 36 5.45 -12.82 -1.25
C ALA A 36 5.28 -12.07 -2.59
N LEU A 37 6.39 -11.71 -3.23
CA LEU A 37 6.38 -11.02 -4.54
C LEU A 37 5.71 -11.87 -5.64
N LYS A 38 6.00 -13.17 -5.71
CA LYS A 38 5.36 -14.08 -6.67
C LYS A 38 3.84 -14.13 -6.47
N LYS A 39 3.37 -14.15 -5.21
CA LYS A 39 1.93 -14.13 -4.89
C LYS A 39 1.28 -12.81 -5.31
N MET A 40 1.87 -11.67 -4.95
CA MET A 40 1.37 -10.34 -5.36
C MET A 40 1.38 -10.18 -6.88
N HIS A 41 2.43 -10.64 -7.56
CA HIS A 41 2.53 -10.61 -9.02
C HIS A 41 1.44 -11.45 -9.68
N LYS A 42 1.15 -12.66 -9.16
CA LYS A 42 0.06 -13.51 -9.66
C LYS A 42 -1.31 -12.82 -9.55
N ILE A 43 -1.52 -12.01 -8.49
CA ILE A 43 -2.73 -11.21 -8.31
C ILE A 43 -2.76 -10.07 -9.35
N SER A 44 -1.68 -9.29 -9.43
CA SER A 44 -1.61 -8.11 -10.29
C SER A 44 -1.78 -8.45 -11.79
N LYS A 45 -1.23 -9.58 -12.24
CA LYS A 45 -1.38 -10.06 -13.63
C LYS A 45 -2.84 -10.31 -14.06
N LYS A 46 -3.73 -10.60 -13.11
CA LYS A 46 -5.16 -10.80 -13.40
C LYS A 46 -5.96 -9.50 -13.51
N ILE A 47 -5.33 -8.36 -13.25
CA ILE A 47 -5.97 -7.05 -13.20
C ILE A 47 -5.43 -6.20 -14.34
N LYS A 48 -6.31 -5.68 -15.20
CA LYS A 48 -5.90 -4.77 -16.28
C LYS A 48 -5.45 -3.44 -15.66
N HIS A 49 -4.15 -3.12 -15.74
CA HIS A 49 -3.54 -1.91 -15.20
C HIS A 49 -2.36 -1.47 -16.06
N ASN A 50 -1.96 -0.20 -15.94
CA ASN A 50 -0.79 0.37 -16.61
C ASN A 50 0.17 1.08 -15.66
N LYS A 51 -0.25 1.30 -14.41
CA LYS A 51 0.56 1.93 -13.37
C LYS A 51 0.53 1.10 -12.08
N ILE A 52 1.63 1.10 -11.35
CA ILE A 52 1.73 0.57 -9.98
C ILE A 52 2.17 1.73 -9.09
N ALA A 53 1.38 2.01 -8.05
CA ALA A 53 1.70 3.05 -7.08
C ALA A 53 2.07 2.42 -5.74
N GLY A 54 3.18 2.85 -5.17
CA GLY A 54 3.60 2.46 -3.82
C GLY A 54 3.38 3.58 -2.82
N ILE A 55 2.93 3.24 -1.61
CA ILE A 55 2.76 4.20 -0.51
C ILE A 55 4.04 4.26 0.31
N GLU A 56 4.51 5.47 0.63
CA GLU A 56 5.71 5.69 1.48
C GLU A 56 5.50 5.14 2.88
N SER A 57 6.44 4.39 3.40
CA SER A 57 7.72 4.06 2.80
C SER A 57 7.83 2.56 2.44
N ARG A 58 7.26 1.67 3.27
CA ARG A 58 7.42 0.21 3.13
C ARG A 58 6.68 -0.34 1.90
N GLY A 59 5.61 0.31 1.46
CA GLY A 59 4.93 0.00 0.21
C GLY A 59 5.82 0.10 -1.02
N PHE A 60 6.86 0.96 -1.00
CA PHE A 60 7.80 1.10 -2.11
C PHE A 60 8.57 -0.17 -2.41
N ILE A 61 8.92 -0.94 -1.39
CA ILE A 61 9.69 -2.19 -1.51
C ILE A 61 8.95 -3.17 -2.42
N PHE A 62 7.68 -3.38 -2.16
CA PHE A 62 6.83 -4.29 -2.94
C PHE A 62 6.42 -3.68 -4.29
N ALA A 63 6.07 -2.39 -4.30
CA ALA A 63 5.63 -1.70 -5.50
C ALA A 63 6.73 -1.64 -6.56
N SER A 64 7.98 -1.37 -6.20
CA SER A 64 9.12 -1.33 -7.13
C SER A 64 9.37 -2.70 -7.77
N ALA A 65 9.40 -3.74 -6.96
CA ALA A 65 9.57 -5.10 -7.46
C ALA A 65 8.40 -5.53 -8.39
N LEU A 66 7.17 -5.19 -8.02
CA LEU A 66 6.00 -5.49 -8.84
C LEU A 66 5.96 -4.68 -10.15
N ALA A 67 6.37 -3.41 -10.11
CA ALA A 67 6.48 -2.58 -11.32
C ALA A 67 7.47 -3.18 -12.31
N TYR A 68 8.62 -3.62 -11.82
CA TYR A 68 9.61 -4.34 -12.62
C TYR A 68 9.05 -5.64 -13.22
N LEU A 69 8.47 -6.51 -12.38
CA LEU A 69 7.93 -7.81 -12.81
C LEU A 69 6.76 -7.68 -13.79
N ASN A 70 5.94 -6.64 -13.67
CA ASN A 70 4.81 -6.37 -14.56
C ASN A 70 5.20 -5.53 -15.79
N LYS A 71 6.43 -5.01 -15.86
CA LYS A 71 6.89 -4.04 -16.89
C LYS A 71 5.94 -2.82 -16.94
N LYS A 72 5.64 -2.23 -15.78
CA LYS A 72 4.74 -1.07 -15.64
C LYS A 72 5.47 0.09 -14.96
N SER A 73 4.96 1.30 -15.18
CA SER A 73 5.49 2.48 -14.50
C SER A 73 5.24 2.42 -13.00
N LEU A 74 6.25 2.79 -12.22
CA LEU A 74 6.14 2.99 -10.78
C LEU A 74 5.75 4.43 -10.49
N VAL A 75 4.76 4.62 -9.63
CA VAL A 75 4.32 5.91 -9.09
C VAL A 75 4.60 5.94 -7.60
N LEU A 76 5.23 7.00 -7.12
CA LEU A 76 5.54 7.17 -5.70
C LEU A 76 4.49 8.06 -5.04
N ILE A 77 3.73 7.50 -4.11
CA ILE A 77 2.86 8.27 -3.22
C ILE A 77 3.65 8.56 -1.96
N ARG A 78 3.98 9.84 -1.76
CA ARG A 78 4.91 10.28 -0.72
C ARG A 78 4.23 11.09 0.37
N LYS A 79 4.84 11.10 1.56
CA LYS A 79 4.45 12.00 2.64
C LYS A 79 4.77 13.45 2.27
N LYS A 80 4.06 14.38 2.91
CA LYS A 80 4.21 15.83 2.70
C LYS A 80 5.69 16.26 2.69
N ASN A 81 6.01 17.17 1.76
CA ASN A 81 7.34 17.76 1.59
C ASN A 81 8.48 16.80 1.21
N LYS A 82 8.17 15.58 0.76
CA LYS A 82 9.17 14.62 0.27
C LYS A 82 9.34 14.65 -1.27
N LEU A 83 8.46 15.35 -2.00
CA LEU A 83 8.55 15.50 -3.45
C LEU A 83 8.96 16.92 -3.82
N PRO A 84 9.98 17.11 -4.68
CA PRO A 84 10.29 18.41 -5.29
C PRO A 84 9.29 18.73 -6.41
N GLY A 85 9.23 20.00 -6.81
CA GLY A 85 8.49 20.44 -8.01
C GLY A 85 6.97 20.42 -7.88
N LYS A 86 6.29 20.39 -9.03
CA LYS A 86 4.82 20.45 -9.11
C LYS A 86 4.19 19.12 -8.67
N LYS A 87 3.31 19.19 -7.67
CA LYS A 87 2.69 18.03 -7.03
C LYS A 87 1.19 18.24 -6.80
N ILE A 88 0.47 17.16 -6.62
CA ILE A 88 -0.93 17.10 -6.20
C ILE A 88 -0.92 16.47 -4.81
N SER A 89 -1.70 17.03 -3.89
CA SER A 89 -1.72 16.63 -2.48
C SER A 89 -3.13 16.21 -2.05
N GLN A 90 -3.17 15.27 -1.10
CA GLN A 90 -4.39 14.85 -0.41
C GLN A 90 -4.16 14.81 1.10
N LYS A 91 -4.87 15.69 1.82
CA LYS A 91 -4.93 15.69 3.29
C LYS A 91 -5.93 14.65 3.77
N PHE A 92 -5.65 13.97 4.87
CA PHE A 92 -6.53 13.00 5.49
C PHE A 92 -6.34 12.97 7.01
N ASN A 93 -7.37 12.48 7.71
CA ASN A 93 -7.36 12.35 9.15
C ASN A 93 -6.72 11.02 9.57
N LEU A 94 -5.87 11.08 10.57
CA LEU A 94 -5.39 9.95 11.35
C LEU A 94 -6.23 9.82 12.62
N GLU A 95 -6.03 8.77 13.40
CA GLU A 95 -6.65 8.66 14.74
C GLU A 95 -6.24 9.84 15.63
N TYR A 96 -5.00 10.30 15.48
CA TYR A 96 -4.47 11.47 16.18
C TYR A 96 -3.87 12.45 15.16
N GLY A 97 -4.65 13.48 14.80
CA GLY A 97 -4.20 14.54 13.90
C GLY A 97 -4.51 14.33 12.43
N THR A 98 -3.75 14.99 11.57
CA THR A 98 -3.91 14.94 10.11
C THR A 98 -2.56 14.69 9.45
N ASP A 99 -2.56 13.97 8.34
CA ASP A 99 -1.38 13.80 7.49
C ASP A 99 -1.72 14.16 6.04
N THR A 100 -0.70 14.30 5.20
CA THR A 100 -0.85 14.65 3.79
C THR A 100 0.05 13.76 2.96
N ILE A 101 -0.52 13.20 1.89
CA ILE A 101 0.25 12.47 0.88
C ILE A 101 0.23 13.22 -0.44
N GLU A 102 1.28 13.02 -1.22
CA GLU A 102 1.56 13.77 -2.43
C GLU A 102 2.01 12.85 -3.56
N VAL A 103 1.71 13.26 -4.79
CA VAL A 103 2.20 12.63 -6.02
C VAL A 103 2.64 13.72 -6.99
N HIS A 104 3.67 13.46 -7.80
CA HIS A 104 4.04 14.39 -8.88
C HIS A 104 2.89 14.56 -9.86
N LYS A 105 2.62 15.80 -10.27
CA LYS A 105 1.53 16.13 -11.22
C LYS A 105 1.66 15.36 -12.54
N SER A 106 2.89 15.05 -12.98
CA SER A 106 3.19 14.32 -14.22
C SER A 106 3.15 12.80 -14.09
N SER A 107 3.04 12.24 -12.87
CA SER A 107 3.12 10.79 -12.66
C SER A 107 1.87 10.02 -13.09
N LEU A 108 0.71 10.70 -13.08
CA LEU A 108 -0.58 10.12 -13.41
C LEU A 108 -1.31 10.96 -14.46
N ASN A 109 -1.89 10.28 -15.43
CA ASN A 109 -2.68 10.87 -16.50
C ASN A 109 -4.14 10.44 -16.40
N LYS A 110 -5.01 11.15 -17.09
CA LYS A 110 -6.43 10.78 -17.24
C LYS A 110 -6.54 9.33 -17.77
N ASN A 111 -7.42 8.56 -17.13
CA ASN A 111 -7.72 7.17 -17.46
C ASN A 111 -6.60 6.14 -17.14
N ASP A 112 -5.49 6.54 -16.51
CA ASP A 112 -4.55 5.56 -15.98
C ASP A 112 -5.27 4.59 -15.02
N LYS A 113 -4.91 3.31 -15.12
CA LYS A 113 -5.41 2.23 -14.27
C LYS A 113 -4.34 1.84 -13.29
N VAL A 114 -4.53 2.20 -12.03
CA VAL A 114 -3.51 2.12 -10.99
C VAL A 114 -3.80 0.98 -10.04
N ILE A 115 -2.83 0.10 -9.79
CA ILE A 115 -2.80 -0.78 -8.63
C ILE A 115 -2.01 -0.05 -7.53
N VAL A 116 -2.61 0.12 -6.36
CA VAL A 116 -1.95 0.70 -5.19
C VAL A 116 -1.43 -0.41 -4.29
N ILE A 117 -0.15 -0.31 -3.90
CA ILE A 117 0.57 -1.30 -3.10
C ILE A 117 0.98 -0.67 -1.78
N ASP A 118 0.72 -1.39 -0.68
CA ASP A 118 1.34 -1.11 0.60
C ASP A 118 1.68 -2.42 1.31
N ASP A 119 2.50 -2.33 2.34
CA ASP A 119 2.85 -3.51 3.14
C ASP A 119 1.72 -3.90 4.09
N LEU A 120 0.97 -2.93 4.62
CA LEU A 120 -0.04 -3.18 5.64
C LEU A 120 -1.26 -2.27 5.47
N ILE A 121 -2.44 -2.83 5.72
CA ILE A 121 -3.66 -2.06 5.93
C ILE A 121 -4.14 -2.20 7.38
N ALA A 122 -4.26 -1.06 8.08
CA ALA A 122 -4.83 -0.95 9.43
C ALA A 122 -6.24 -0.35 9.36
N THR A 123 -6.42 0.91 9.73
CA THR A 123 -7.72 1.61 9.69
C THR A 123 -8.17 2.03 8.28
N GLY A 124 -7.28 1.97 7.30
CA GLY A 124 -7.53 2.29 5.90
C GLY A 124 -7.44 3.78 5.53
N GLY A 125 -7.10 4.65 6.48
CA GLY A 125 -7.02 6.09 6.24
C GLY A 125 -6.09 6.46 5.09
N THR A 126 -4.84 5.99 5.13
CA THR A 126 -3.82 6.24 4.10
C THR A 126 -4.23 5.65 2.74
N ALA A 127 -4.78 4.44 2.72
CA ALA A 127 -5.22 3.79 1.49
C ALA A 127 -6.38 4.56 0.82
N ILE A 128 -7.37 5.00 1.61
CA ILE A 128 -8.48 5.84 1.09
C ILE A 128 -7.95 7.19 0.58
N ALA A 129 -7.01 7.79 1.30
CA ALA A 129 -6.39 9.04 0.86
C ALA A 129 -5.62 8.85 -0.46
N SER A 130 -4.92 7.71 -0.61
CA SER A 130 -4.22 7.36 -1.84
C SER A 130 -5.19 7.18 -3.02
N ALA A 131 -6.35 6.57 -2.80
CA ALA A 131 -7.40 6.49 -3.84
C ALA A 131 -7.85 7.88 -4.27
N LYS A 132 -8.23 8.73 -3.32
CA LYS A 132 -8.64 10.12 -3.61
C LYS A 132 -7.55 10.91 -4.33
N LEU A 133 -6.27 10.71 -3.97
CA LEU A 133 -5.15 11.35 -4.63
C LEU A 133 -5.03 10.94 -6.11
N VAL A 134 -5.16 9.65 -6.40
CA VAL A 134 -5.17 9.08 -7.76
C VAL A 134 -6.36 9.64 -8.56
N GLU A 135 -7.54 9.68 -7.95
CA GLU A 135 -8.77 10.21 -8.58
C GLU A 135 -8.70 11.71 -8.88
N LYS A 136 -8.04 12.50 -8.01
CA LYS A 136 -7.75 13.92 -8.30
C LYS A 136 -6.92 14.10 -9.58
N CYS A 137 -6.09 13.13 -9.91
CA CYS A 137 -5.33 13.10 -11.17
C CYS A 137 -6.17 12.60 -12.37
N LYS A 138 -7.47 12.36 -12.19
CA LYS A 138 -8.38 11.77 -13.18
C LYS A 138 -7.98 10.36 -13.61
N ALA A 139 -7.21 9.67 -12.79
CA ALA A 139 -6.84 8.27 -12.91
C ALA A 139 -7.77 7.40 -12.06
N ASN A 140 -7.74 6.07 -12.24
CA ASN A 140 -8.62 5.14 -11.56
C ASN A 140 -7.81 4.12 -10.74
N VAL A 141 -8.15 3.93 -9.47
CA VAL A 141 -7.63 2.81 -8.69
C VAL A 141 -8.43 1.57 -9.07
N VAL A 142 -7.74 0.58 -9.66
CA VAL A 142 -8.37 -0.68 -10.08
C VAL A 142 -8.25 -1.78 -9.03
N ALA A 143 -7.28 -1.68 -8.14
CA ALA A 143 -7.12 -2.56 -6.99
C ALA A 143 -6.14 -2.01 -5.95
N PHE A 144 -6.25 -2.53 -4.73
CA PHE A 144 -5.22 -2.47 -3.69
C PHE A 144 -4.66 -3.87 -3.46
N ILE A 145 -3.34 -3.97 -3.22
CA ILE A 145 -2.69 -5.20 -2.80
C ILE A 145 -1.83 -4.92 -1.57
N PHE A 146 -2.09 -5.62 -0.50
CA PHE A 146 -1.38 -5.52 0.78
C PHE A 146 -0.66 -6.82 1.11
N LEU A 147 0.48 -6.75 1.78
CA LEU A 147 1.07 -7.93 2.39
C LEU A 147 0.25 -8.37 3.59
N ILE A 148 -0.10 -7.42 4.48
CA ILE A 148 -0.78 -7.66 5.75
C ILE A 148 -2.12 -6.92 5.80
N ASP A 149 -3.16 -7.60 6.31
CA ASP A 149 -4.43 -6.99 6.72
C ASP A 149 -4.58 -7.13 8.25
N LEU A 150 -4.67 -6.01 8.95
CA LEU A 150 -5.08 -5.98 10.36
C LEU A 150 -6.62 -5.99 10.40
N PHE A 151 -7.19 -7.19 10.32
CA PHE A 151 -8.59 -7.40 9.96
C PHE A 151 -9.60 -6.76 10.94
N ASP A 152 -9.26 -6.66 12.22
CA ASP A 152 -10.08 -6.08 13.28
C ASP A 152 -10.06 -4.54 13.32
N LEU A 153 -9.15 -3.89 12.57
CA LEU A 153 -9.14 -2.44 12.36
C LEU A 153 -9.99 -1.98 11.16
N TYR A 154 -10.61 -2.93 10.45
CA TYR A 154 -11.63 -2.71 9.42
C TYR A 154 -11.23 -1.89 8.20
N GLY A 155 -9.95 -1.60 7.97
CA GLY A 155 -9.51 -0.80 6.83
C GLY A 155 -9.87 -1.43 5.49
N ASN A 156 -9.69 -2.74 5.38
CA ASN A 156 -10.06 -3.51 4.19
C ASN A 156 -11.58 -3.45 3.93
N LYS A 157 -12.41 -3.59 4.98
CA LYS A 157 -13.87 -3.44 4.89
C LYS A 157 -14.26 -2.04 4.41
N LYS A 158 -13.60 -0.99 4.92
CA LYS A 158 -13.83 0.40 4.49
C LYS A 158 -13.49 0.65 3.03
N LEU A 159 -12.45 0.00 2.49
CA LEU A 159 -12.13 0.09 1.06
C LEU A 159 -13.18 -0.63 0.20
N ARG A 160 -13.58 -1.83 0.60
CA ARG A 160 -14.59 -2.62 -0.13
C ARG A 160 -15.95 -1.94 -0.14
N SER A 161 -16.38 -1.30 0.96
CA SER A 161 -17.63 -0.53 1.00
C SER A 161 -17.64 0.69 0.06
N ARG A 162 -16.46 1.10 -0.43
CA ARG A 162 -16.27 2.12 -1.46
C ARG A 162 -16.03 1.53 -2.86
N ASN A 163 -16.36 0.25 -3.05
CA ASN A 163 -16.21 -0.48 -4.31
C ASN A 163 -14.76 -0.68 -4.80
N TYR A 164 -13.75 -0.51 -3.94
CA TYR A 164 -12.39 -0.85 -4.31
C TYR A 164 -12.13 -2.34 -4.17
N LYS A 165 -11.54 -2.94 -5.20
CA LYS A 165 -11.03 -4.31 -5.12
C LYS A 165 -9.80 -4.34 -4.22
N THR A 166 -9.78 -5.23 -3.24
CA THR A 166 -8.66 -5.36 -2.28
C THR A 166 -8.19 -6.80 -2.19
N PHE A 167 -6.90 -6.97 -2.14
CA PHE A 167 -6.21 -8.24 -2.00
C PHE A 167 -5.19 -8.16 -0.88
N LYS A 168 -4.97 -9.28 -0.20
CA LYS A 168 -4.01 -9.42 0.89
C LYS A 168 -3.36 -10.79 0.86
N LEU A 169 -2.17 -10.93 1.42
CA LEU A 169 -1.50 -12.22 1.49
C LEU A 169 -1.69 -12.90 2.84
N ILE A 170 -1.64 -12.14 3.94
CA ILE A 170 -1.76 -12.64 5.32
C ILE A 170 -2.59 -11.70 6.18
N ASP A 171 -3.14 -12.25 7.26
CA ASP A 171 -3.96 -11.54 8.24
C ASP A 171 -3.30 -11.57 9.61
N PHE A 172 -3.41 -10.46 10.34
CA PHE A 172 -3.10 -10.39 11.76
C PHE A 172 -4.20 -9.62 12.50
N SER A 173 -4.29 -9.82 13.82
CA SER A 173 -4.98 -8.89 14.70
C SER A 173 -4.21 -7.58 14.79
N GLY A 174 -4.88 -6.47 14.97
CA GLY A 174 -4.30 -5.14 15.24
C GLY A 174 -3.94 -4.92 16.70
N HIS A 175 -4.42 -5.83 17.57
CA HIS A 175 -4.25 -5.78 19.02
C HIS A 175 -3.61 -7.04 19.53
#